data_039e2451c0b01c6d4cae8e3209c3ad58
#
_entry.id   039e2451c0b01c6d4cae8e3209c3ad58
#
_cell.length_a   1.000
_cell.length_b   1.000
_cell.length_c   1.000
_cell.angle_alpha   90.00
_cell.angle_beta   90.00
_cell.angle_gamma   90.00
#
_symmetry.space_group_name_H-M   'P 1'
#
loop_
_entity.id
_entity.type
_entity.pdbx_description
1 polymer ?
#
loop_
_entity_poly.entity_id
_entity_poly.type
_entity_poly.pdbx_seq_one_letter_code
_entity_poly.pdbx_strand_id
1 'polypeptide(L)'
;MKGKYIVYSRHKTGRQITVRIPKEAMKLIEKFKNMNYDSIYLFPILDKKNAAKEQSQKNGKIKKDKELYMNYLRVLRNFNLKLEKIATLLLPDVKLSSYTPRHTWATLAFHAGVNIGIICKALGHSSIKVTETYLKPFENEKVDIANDELIISVVAHNGEKEVA
;
A
#
# COMPACT_ATOMS: atom_id res chain seq x y z
N MET A 1 6.01 -24.81 -4.74
CA MET A 1 5.02 -23.94 -5.46
C MET A 1 5.69 -22.64 -5.85
N LYS A 2 5.84 -22.36 -7.14
CA LYS A 2 6.30 -21.04 -7.62
C LYS A 2 5.17 -20.03 -7.36
N GLY A 3 5.38 -19.07 -6.46
CA GLY A 3 4.41 -18.01 -6.17
C GLY A 3 4.27 -17.05 -7.35
N LYS A 4 3.08 -16.47 -7.53
CA LYS A 4 2.87 -15.36 -8.47
C LYS A 4 3.38 -14.06 -7.85
N TYR A 5 4.03 -13.21 -8.64
CA TYR A 5 4.61 -11.94 -8.20
C TYR A 5 4.07 -10.80 -9.05
N ILE A 6 3.89 -9.64 -8.43
CA ILE A 6 3.74 -8.36 -9.12
C ILE A 6 5.11 -7.70 -9.14
N VAL A 7 5.56 -7.30 -10.33
CA VAL A 7 6.81 -6.55 -10.51
C VAL A 7 6.45 -5.22 -11.18
N TYR A 8 6.80 -4.13 -10.55
CA TYR A 8 6.55 -2.80 -11.10
C TYR A 8 7.64 -1.81 -10.71
N SER A 9 7.85 -0.81 -11.55
CA SER A 9 8.75 0.30 -11.26
C SER A 9 7.97 1.48 -10.71
N ARG A 10 8.38 1.98 -9.56
CA ARG A 10 7.74 3.15 -8.94
C ARG A 10 8.11 4.41 -9.72
N HIS A 11 7.13 5.07 -10.31
CA HIS A 11 7.36 6.25 -11.15
C HIS A 11 8.16 7.37 -10.45
N LYS A 12 7.87 7.66 -9.16
CA LYS A 12 8.53 8.73 -8.41
C LYS A 12 10.01 8.47 -8.07
N THR A 13 10.41 7.22 -7.92
CA THR A 13 11.76 6.87 -7.41
C THR A 13 12.54 5.96 -8.37
N GLY A 14 11.94 5.52 -9.48
CA GLY A 14 12.54 4.56 -10.41
C GLY A 14 12.79 3.16 -9.81
N ARG A 15 12.51 2.95 -8.54
CA ARG A 15 12.78 1.68 -7.86
C ARG A 15 11.85 0.59 -8.37
N GLN A 16 12.42 -0.54 -8.73
CA GLN A 16 11.68 -1.76 -9.00
C GLN A 16 11.24 -2.41 -7.68
N ILE A 17 9.97 -2.73 -7.61
CA ILE A 17 9.35 -3.39 -6.47
C ILE A 17 8.81 -4.73 -6.95
N THR A 18 9.17 -5.80 -6.24
CA THR A 18 8.69 -7.16 -6.48
C THR A 18 7.92 -7.61 -5.24
N VAL A 19 6.65 -7.93 -5.40
CA VAL A 19 5.77 -8.35 -4.30
C VAL A 19 5.16 -9.70 -4.64
N ARG A 20 5.29 -10.65 -3.72
CA ARG A 20 4.59 -11.92 -3.79
C ARG A 20 3.09 -11.69 -3.55
N ILE A 21 2.24 -12.26 -4.39
CA ILE A 21 0.79 -12.18 -4.25
C ILE A 21 0.32 -13.29 -3.30
N PRO A 22 -0.29 -12.97 -2.14
CA PRO A 22 -0.92 -13.95 -1.28
C PRO A 22 -2.10 -14.66 -1.96
N LYS A 23 -2.48 -15.83 -1.47
CA LYS A 23 -3.61 -16.59 -2.02
C LYS A 23 -4.93 -15.83 -1.97
N GLU A 24 -5.15 -15.07 -0.90
CA GLU A 24 -6.33 -14.24 -0.66
C GLU A 24 -6.42 -13.11 -1.70
N ALA A 25 -5.31 -12.44 -1.96
CA ALA A 25 -5.25 -11.41 -3.00
C ALA A 25 -5.45 -12.00 -4.40
N MET A 26 -4.96 -13.22 -4.67
CA MET A 26 -5.23 -13.90 -5.94
C MET A 26 -6.72 -14.17 -6.16
N LYS A 27 -7.46 -14.58 -5.12
CA LYS A 27 -8.91 -14.75 -5.21
C LYS A 27 -9.63 -13.47 -5.60
N LEU A 28 -9.20 -12.32 -5.02
CA LEU A 28 -9.74 -11.01 -5.35
C LEU A 28 -9.40 -10.60 -6.79
N ILE A 29 -8.16 -10.83 -7.22
CA ILE A 29 -7.74 -10.55 -8.59
C ILE A 29 -8.59 -11.35 -9.57
N GLU A 30 -8.73 -12.66 -9.38
CA GLU A 30 -9.52 -13.52 -10.27
C GLU A 30 -11.01 -13.09 -10.32
N LYS A 31 -11.56 -12.65 -9.19
CA LYS A 31 -12.95 -12.18 -9.10
C LYS A 31 -13.19 -10.85 -9.84
N PHE A 32 -12.23 -9.93 -9.82
CA PHE A 32 -12.40 -8.56 -10.30
C PHE A 32 -11.50 -8.20 -11.48
N LYS A 33 -10.73 -9.16 -12.02
CA LYS A 33 -9.87 -8.92 -13.16
C LYS A 33 -10.67 -8.46 -14.38
N ASN A 34 -9.98 -7.73 -15.26
CA ASN A 34 -10.55 -7.30 -16.50
C ASN A 34 -10.82 -8.51 -17.42
N MET A 35 -12.03 -8.59 -17.95
CA MET A 35 -12.43 -9.61 -18.90
C MET A 35 -12.11 -9.23 -20.35
N ASN A 36 -11.74 -7.97 -20.60
CA ASN A 36 -11.27 -7.50 -21.88
C ASN A 36 -9.78 -7.83 -22.05
N TYR A 37 -9.46 -8.82 -22.89
CA TYR A 37 -8.10 -9.28 -23.13
C TYR A 37 -7.23 -8.24 -23.89
N ASP A 38 -7.84 -7.28 -24.56
CA ASP A 38 -7.13 -6.18 -25.24
C ASP A 38 -6.76 -5.04 -24.29
N SER A 39 -7.25 -5.08 -23.05
CA SER A 39 -6.95 -4.06 -22.05
C SER A 39 -5.60 -4.29 -21.42
N ILE A 40 -4.81 -3.22 -21.29
CA ILE A 40 -3.54 -3.21 -20.54
C ILE A 40 -3.75 -3.14 -19.02
N TYR A 41 -4.98 -2.95 -18.56
CA TYR A 41 -5.31 -2.79 -17.16
C TYR A 41 -5.76 -4.11 -16.53
N LEU A 42 -5.22 -4.44 -15.37
CA LEU A 42 -5.61 -5.61 -14.60
C LEU A 42 -7.08 -5.56 -14.17
N PHE A 43 -7.59 -4.37 -13.86
CA PHE A 43 -8.98 -4.13 -13.46
C PHE A 43 -9.65 -3.15 -14.43
N PRO A 44 -10.97 -3.29 -14.73
CA PRO A 44 -11.67 -2.50 -15.73
C PRO A 44 -11.98 -1.05 -15.29
N ILE A 45 -11.31 -0.55 -14.24
CA ILE A 45 -11.62 0.75 -13.64
C ILE A 45 -11.24 1.91 -14.57
N LEU A 46 -10.17 1.74 -15.35
CA LEU A 46 -9.68 2.75 -16.30
C LEU A 46 -10.06 2.47 -17.74
N ASP A 47 -10.71 1.33 -18.00
CA ASP A 47 -11.19 1.05 -19.35
C ASP A 47 -12.24 2.09 -19.75
N LYS A 48 -12.07 2.64 -20.92
CA LYS A 48 -13.04 3.53 -21.51
C LYS A 48 -14.34 2.73 -21.79
N LYS A 49 -15.36 2.92 -21.00
CA LYS A 49 -16.72 2.64 -21.45
C LYS A 49 -17.04 3.69 -22.52
N ASN A 50 -17.00 3.29 -23.79
CA ASN A 50 -17.27 4.10 -24.96
C ASN A 50 -16.11 5.05 -25.39
N ALA A 51 -15.08 4.52 -25.97
CA ALA A 51 -14.34 5.24 -26.99
C ALA A 51 -15.16 5.20 -28.29
N ALA A 52 -16.24 5.99 -28.32
CA ALA A 52 -16.90 6.29 -29.57
C ALA A 52 -15.92 7.14 -30.40
N LYS A 53 -15.50 6.56 -31.53
CA LYS A 53 -14.93 7.22 -32.70
C LYS A 53 -13.75 8.17 -32.46
N GLU A 54 -12.54 7.62 -32.45
CA GLU A 54 -11.34 8.37 -32.74
C GLU A 54 -11.09 8.40 -34.25
N GLN A 55 -11.51 9.48 -34.88
CA GLN A 55 -10.88 9.97 -36.09
C GLN A 55 -10.26 11.32 -35.75
N SER A 56 -8.91 11.38 -35.65
CA SER A 56 -8.09 12.51 -36.08
C SER A 56 -6.64 12.33 -35.65
N GLN A 57 -5.80 12.23 -36.61
CA GLN A 57 -4.37 11.99 -36.56
C GLN A 57 -3.57 13.27 -36.33
N LYS A 58 -2.35 13.09 -35.82
CA LYS A 58 -1.11 13.88 -35.94
C LYS A 58 -0.62 14.74 -34.76
N ASN A 59 -1.37 14.94 -33.67
CA ASN A 59 -0.74 15.45 -32.42
C ASN A 59 -1.00 14.47 -31.24
N GLY A 60 -1.02 13.15 -31.56
CA GLY A 60 -1.74 12.15 -30.80
C GLY A 60 -1.15 11.79 -29.45
N LYS A 61 0.18 11.73 -29.28
CA LYS A 61 0.78 11.11 -28.11
C LYS A 61 0.63 11.96 -26.84
N ILE A 62 0.97 13.24 -26.91
CA ILE A 62 0.90 14.17 -25.76
C ILE A 62 -0.55 14.43 -25.35
N LYS A 63 -1.47 14.52 -26.32
CA LYS A 63 -2.89 14.73 -26.04
C LYS A 63 -3.52 13.47 -25.40
N LYS A 64 -3.11 12.29 -25.87
CA LYS A 64 -3.57 10.99 -25.33
C LYS A 64 -3.09 10.76 -23.90
N ASP A 65 -1.83 11.09 -23.61
CA ASP A 65 -1.27 10.96 -22.26
C ASP A 65 -1.95 11.92 -21.26
N LYS A 66 -2.25 13.15 -21.70
CA LYS A 66 -3.00 14.12 -20.87
C LYS A 66 -4.43 13.66 -20.62
N GLU A 67 -5.12 13.14 -21.62
CA GLU A 67 -6.49 12.63 -21.48
C GLU A 67 -6.54 11.41 -20.54
N LEU A 68 -5.59 10.49 -20.70
CA LEU A 68 -5.44 9.33 -19.82
C LEU A 68 -5.21 9.75 -18.36
N TYR A 69 -4.33 10.74 -18.15
CA TYR A 69 -4.06 11.28 -16.83
C TYR A 69 -5.31 11.94 -16.21
N MET A 70 -6.04 12.74 -16.99
CA MET A 70 -7.29 13.36 -16.51
C MET A 70 -8.36 12.32 -16.18
N ASN A 71 -8.47 11.25 -16.98
CA ASN A 71 -9.35 10.13 -16.69
C ASN A 71 -8.95 9.42 -15.38
N TYR A 72 -7.67 9.17 -15.17
CA TYR A 72 -7.14 8.62 -13.93
C TYR A 72 -7.52 9.49 -12.72
N LEU A 73 -7.30 10.80 -12.79
CA LEU A 73 -7.64 11.72 -11.70
C LEU A 73 -9.14 11.71 -11.38
N ARG A 74 -9.99 11.68 -12.42
CA ARG A 74 -11.45 11.59 -12.25
C ARG A 74 -11.87 10.29 -11.57
N VAL A 75 -11.30 9.17 -12.00
CA VAL A 75 -11.58 7.86 -11.41
C VAL A 75 -11.12 7.81 -9.95
N LEU A 76 -9.92 8.30 -9.65
CA LEU A 76 -9.38 8.36 -8.30
C LEU A 76 -10.24 9.24 -7.39
N ARG A 77 -10.67 10.40 -7.87
CA ARG A 77 -11.58 11.27 -7.12
C ARG A 77 -12.91 10.57 -6.80
N ASN A 78 -13.53 9.95 -7.81
CA ASN A 78 -14.79 9.23 -7.62
C ASN A 78 -14.64 8.06 -6.64
N PHE A 79 -13.51 7.36 -6.68
CA PHE A 79 -13.21 6.29 -5.75
C PHE A 79 -13.11 6.81 -4.31
N ASN A 80 -12.36 7.90 -4.09
CA ASN A 80 -12.25 8.51 -2.76
C ASN A 80 -13.57 9.06 -2.25
N LEU A 81 -14.43 9.66 -3.10
CA LEU A 81 -15.77 10.09 -2.72
C LEU A 81 -16.68 8.93 -2.27
N LYS A 82 -16.55 7.76 -2.90
CA LYS A 82 -17.26 6.56 -2.46
C LYS A 82 -16.74 6.03 -1.13
N LEU A 83 -15.43 6.05 -0.91
CA LEU A 83 -14.83 5.68 0.38
C LEU A 83 -15.27 6.63 1.50
N GLU A 84 -15.33 7.92 1.24
CA GLU A 84 -15.82 8.92 2.18
C GLU A 84 -17.29 8.67 2.58
N LYS A 85 -18.16 8.36 1.61
CA LYS A 85 -19.55 7.97 1.89
C LYS A 85 -19.63 6.72 2.76
N ILE A 86 -18.80 5.71 2.51
CA ILE A 86 -18.76 4.49 3.34
C ILE A 86 -18.28 4.84 4.75
N ALA A 87 -17.23 5.68 4.87
CA ALA A 87 -16.74 6.13 6.16
C ALA A 87 -17.83 6.86 6.96
N THR A 88 -18.51 7.82 6.35
CA THR A 88 -19.59 8.57 7.01
C THR A 88 -20.72 7.68 7.56
N LEU A 89 -20.99 6.55 6.88
CA LEU A 89 -22.04 5.62 7.30
C LEU A 89 -21.60 4.64 8.40
N LEU A 90 -20.34 4.20 8.35
CA LEU A 90 -19.85 3.09 9.19
C LEU A 90 -18.83 3.54 10.24
N LEU A 91 -18.09 4.59 9.97
CA LEU A 91 -16.94 5.06 10.75
C LEU A 91 -16.88 6.60 10.73
N PRO A 92 -17.84 7.32 11.34
CA PRO A 92 -18.03 8.76 11.16
C PRO A 92 -16.78 9.59 11.53
N ASP A 93 -15.95 9.10 12.45
CA ASP A 93 -14.75 9.78 12.93
C ASP A 93 -13.50 9.45 12.11
N VAL A 94 -13.61 8.62 11.06
CA VAL A 94 -12.48 8.13 10.28
C VAL A 94 -12.55 8.64 8.83
N LYS A 95 -11.51 9.32 8.38
CA LYS A 95 -11.34 9.68 6.97
C LYS A 95 -10.75 8.51 6.20
N LEU A 96 -11.54 7.92 5.29
CA LEU A 96 -11.07 6.87 4.39
C LEU A 96 -10.66 7.45 3.04
N SER A 97 -9.54 6.98 2.53
CA SER A 97 -9.03 7.31 1.20
C SER A 97 -8.35 6.10 0.56
N SER A 98 -8.01 6.17 -0.70
CA SER A 98 -7.20 5.16 -1.40
C SER A 98 -5.82 4.94 -0.77
N TYR A 99 -5.35 5.88 0.05
CA TYR A 99 -4.08 5.80 0.78
C TYR A 99 -4.20 5.12 2.15
N THR A 100 -5.39 5.07 2.72
CA THR A 100 -5.64 4.49 4.05
C THR A 100 -5.10 3.06 4.18
N PRO A 101 -5.31 2.11 3.23
CA PRO A 101 -4.76 0.76 3.36
C PRO A 101 -3.24 0.73 3.47
N ARG A 102 -2.55 1.66 2.80
CA ARG A 102 -1.09 1.76 2.84
C ARG A 102 -0.59 2.21 4.21
N HIS A 103 -1.25 3.21 4.81
CA HIS A 103 -0.93 3.67 6.17
C HIS A 103 -1.24 2.59 7.20
N THR A 104 -2.41 1.97 7.10
CA THR A 104 -2.82 0.88 7.99
C THR A 104 -1.84 -0.27 7.96
N TRP A 105 -1.43 -0.72 6.77
CA TRP A 105 -0.45 -1.80 6.63
C TRP A 105 0.89 -1.43 7.29
N ALA A 106 1.40 -0.23 7.05
CA ALA A 106 2.66 0.23 7.62
C ALA A 106 2.61 0.26 9.17
N THR A 107 1.53 0.83 9.72
CA THR A 107 1.33 0.93 11.17
C THR A 107 1.18 -0.46 11.81
N LEU A 108 0.35 -1.35 11.23
CA LEU A 108 0.17 -2.71 11.73
C LEU A 108 1.48 -3.51 11.67
N ALA A 109 2.24 -3.42 10.57
CA ALA A 109 3.54 -4.08 10.46
C ALA A 109 4.53 -3.57 11.52
N PHE A 110 4.56 -2.27 11.77
CA PHE A 110 5.42 -1.66 12.79
C PHE A 110 5.04 -2.15 14.20
N HIS A 111 3.74 -2.13 14.53
CA HIS A 111 3.25 -2.61 15.83
C HIS A 111 3.39 -4.14 16.00
N ALA A 112 3.52 -4.88 14.91
CA ALA A 112 3.84 -6.31 14.91
C ALA A 112 5.36 -6.57 15.01
N GLY A 113 6.19 -5.56 15.25
CA GLY A 113 7.63 -5.71 15.43
C GLY A 113 8.43 -5.86 14.12
N VAL A 114 7.81 -5.65 12.95
CA VAL A 114 8.55 -5.69 11.68
C VAL A 114 9.54 -4.52 11.62
N ASN A 115 10.81 -4.83 11.35
CA ASN A 115 11.87 -3.83 11.25
C ASN A 115 11.49 -2.71 10.27
N ILE A 116 11.66 -1.46 10.69
CA ILE A 116 11.28 -0.27 9.92
C ILE A 116 11.98 -0.19 8.55
N GLY A 117 13.20 -0.71 8.43
CA GLY A 117 13.92 -0.83 7.17
C GLY A 117 13.23 -1.77 6.18
N ILE A 118 12.62 -2.86 6.66
CA ILE A 118 11.81 -3.78 5.84
C ILE A 118 10.53 -3.08 5.39
N ILE A 119 9.86 -2.35 6.29
CA ILE A 119 8.66 -1.57 5.97
C ILE A 119 9.01 -0.51 4.91
N CYS A 120 10.11 0.22 5.10
CA CYS A 120 10.61 1.22 4.15
C CYS A 120 10.83 0.62 2.75
N LYS A 121 11.49 -0.54 2.68
CA LYS A 121 11.73 -1.27 1.42
C LYS A 121 10.43 -1.72 0.78
N ALA A 122 9.52 -2.31 1.54
CA ALA A 122 8.22 -2.79 1.06
C ALA A 122 7.35 -1.66 0.50
N LEU A 123 7.38 -0.50 1.15
CA LEU A 123 6.68 0.70 0.68
C LEU A 123 7.42 1.42 -0.46
N GLY A 124 8.65 1.05 -0.77
CA GLY A 124 9.48 1.69 -1.78
C GLY A 124 9.82 3.14 -1.44
N HIS A 125 9.98 3.47 -0.17
CA HIS A 125 10.40 4.80 0.27
C HIS A 125 11.90 5.02 0.05
N SER A 126 12.30 6.27 -0.13
CA SER A 126 13.71 6.65 -0.34
C SER A 126 14.51 6.64 0.97
N SER A 127 13.84 6.83 2.11
CA SER A 127 14.46 6.85 3.43
C SER A 127 13.51 6.37 4.53
N ILE A 128 14.08 5.97 5.66
CA ILE A 128 13.34 5.60 6.87
C ILE A 128 12.51 6.78 7.38
N LYS A 129 13.05 7.99 7.36
CA LYS A 129 12.36 9.22 7.75
C LYS A 129 11.01 9.41 7.04
N VAL A 130 10.93 9.06 5.74
CA VAL A 130 9.65 9.06 5.01
C VAL A 130 8.72 7.97 5.53
N THR A 131 9.24 6.84 6.00
CA THR A 131 8.41 5.76 6.55
C THR A 131 7.82 6.14 7.89
N GLU A 132 8.58 6.81 8.74
CA GLU A 132 8.13 7.27 10.07
C GLU A 132 6.88 8.15 9.99
N THR A 133 6.74 8.97 8.93
CA THR A 133 5.53 9.78 8.73
C THR A 133 4.25 8.98 8.49
N TYR A 134 4.37 7.68 8.21
CA TYR A 134 3.25 6.75 8.03
C TYR A 134 2.86 6.02 9.30
N LEU A 135 3.72 6.05 10.32
CA LEU A 135 3.55 5.26 11.53
C LEU A 135 2.84 6.09 12.59
N LYS A 136 1.94 5.44 13.34
CA LYS A 136 1.48 5.99 14.60
C LYS A 136 2.49 5.64 15.68
N PRO A 137 2.82 6.59 16.61
CA PRO A 137 3.67 6.31 17.76
C PRO A 137 3.12 5.14 18.58
N PHE A 138 4.00 4.46 19.31
CA PHE A 138 3.57 3.55 20.35
C PHE A 138 2.93 4.33 21.50
N GLU A 139 1.93 3.74 22.13
CA GLU A 139 1.38 4.21 23.39
C GLU A 139 2.41 3.98 24.51
N ASN A 140 2.44 4.85 25.51
CA ASN A 140 3.42 4.79 26.61
C ASN A 140 3.42 3.42 27.30
N GLU A 141 2.24 2.82 27.50
CA GLU A 141 2.09 1.49 28.08
C GLU A 141 2.93 0.42 27.36
N LYS A 142 3.00 0.48 26.02
CA LYS A 142 3.84 -0.46 25.23
C LYS A 142 5.33 -0.20 25.42
N VAL A 143 5.72 1.04 25.66
CA VAL A 143 7.11 1.40 25.97
C VAL A 143 7.48 0.86 27.34
N ASP A 144 6.58 0.98 28.31
CA ASP A 144 6.80 0.48 29.67
C ASP A 144 6.92 -1.05 29.68
N ILE A 145 6.03 -1.77 29.00
CA ILE A 145 6.10 -3.23 28.85
C ILE A 145 7.44 -3.65 28.20
N ALA A 146 7.86 -2.99 27.13
CA ALA A 146 9.13 -3.31 26.48
C ALA A 146 10.34 -3.06 27.38
N ASN A 147 10.30 -2.03 28.23
CA ASN A 147 11.35 -1.77 29.23
C ASN A 147 11.37 -2.85 30.31
N ASP A 148 10.21 -3.28 30.81
CA ASP A 148 10.12 -4.34 31.81
C ASP A 148 10.65 -5.67 31.26
N GLU A 149 10.27 -6.06 30.05
CA GLU A 149 10.79 -7.25 29.38
C GLU A 149 12.30 -7.20 29.19
N LEU A 150 12.86 -6.04 28.81
CA LEU A 150 14.30 -5.83 28.68
C LEU A 150 15.01 -6.00 30.02
N ILE A 151 14.50 -5.39 31.10
CA ILE A 151 15.06 -5.48 32.45
C ILE A 151 15.06 -6.94 32.92
N ILE A 152 13.96 -7.65 32.75
CA ILE A 152 13.84 -9.07 33.10
C ILE A 152 14.89 -9.89 32.34
N SER A 153 15.07 -9.66 31.05
CA SER A 153 16.06 -10.40 30.23
C SER A 153 17.50 -10.16 30.67
N VAL A 154 17.81 -8.91 31.05
CA VAL A 154 19.17 -8.54 31.54
C VAL A 154 19.43 -9.15 32.92
N VAL A 155 18.44 -9.14 33.82
CA VAL A 155 18.58 -9.73 35.16
C VAL A 155 18.74 -11.25 35.06
N ALA A 156 17.94 -11.92 34.21
CA ALA A 156 18.06 -13.37 33.99
C ALA A 156 19.45 -13.74 33.47
N HIS A 157 19.98 -12.99 32.49
CA HIS A 157 21.30 -13.26 31.91
C HIS A 157 22.47 -13.03 32.88
N ASN A 158 22.33 -12.08 33.82
CA ASN A 158 23.36 -11.83 34.85
C ASN A 158 23.29 -12.86 35.98
N GLY A 159 22.11 -13.38 36.32
CA GLY A 159 21.95 -14.44 37.29
C GLY A 159 22.59 -15.78 36.90
N GLU A 160 22.62 -16.08 35.58
CA GLU A 160 23.30 -17.28 35.05
C GLU A 160 24.84 -17.19 35.10
N LYS A 161 25.42 -15.99 35.20
CA LYS A 161 26.86 -15.78 35.27
C LYS A 161 27.43 -15.83 36.69
N GLU A 162 26.59 -15.71 37.72
CA GLU A 162 27.00 -15.79 39.12
C GLU A 162 27.00 -17.24 39.68
N VAL A 163 26.50 -18.21 38.92
CA VAL A 163 26.35 -19.64 39.32
C VAL A 163 27.38 -20.54 38.61
N ALA A 164 28.26 -19.99 37.81
CA ALA A 164 29.38 -20.69 37.12
C ALA A 164 30.72 -20.24 37.70
#